data_199342e129cdf88a624d5f7652d2344b
#
_entry.id   199342e129cdf88a624d5f7652d2344b
#
_cell.length_a   1.000
_cell.length_b   1.000
_cell.length_c   1.000
_cell.angle_alpha   90.00
_cell.angle_beta   90.00
_cell.angle_gamma   90.00
#
_symmetry.space_group_name_H-M   'P 1'
#
loop_
_entity.id
_entity.type
_entity.pdbx_description
1 polymer ?
#
loop_
_entity_poly.entity_id
_entity_poly.type
_entity_poly.pdbx_seq_one_letter_code
_entity_poly.pdbx_strand_id
1 'polypeptide(L)'
;GKTHTVEFAYGGVGTNAHWGAPGNPWDGDNHRVTGGSSSGAGVSLCQGSALVAMGTDTGGSVRIPASVTGNVGLKTTIGRWSVEGIVPLSHTFDTPGPLTRNVTDSVLAFGAIDPAHSDAEALFQSVDGAEVGDINFALCDEHFWAECSPGIAEGVRDAIAELSAKGARMGSVSLPEATLARESSLRGGIFGAEGLSFIEEYYPERADTLDPYVAARFDEGRDITAIDYLK
;
A
#
# COMPACT_ATOMS: atom_id res chain seq x y z
N GLY A 1 -7.49 -16.36 -8.95
CA GLY A 1 -6.41 -16.12 -9.92
C GLY A 1 -5.26 -15.32 -9.30
N LYS A 2 -4.24 -15.05 -10.10
CA LYS A 2 -3.11 -14.18 -9.74
C LYS A 2 -3.17 -12.92 -10.59
N THR A 3 -2.76 -11.80 -10.01
CA THR A 3 -2.75 -10.50 -10.68
C THR A 3 -1.31 -10.05 -10.90
N HIS A 4 -1.12 -9.08 -11.79
CA HIS A 4 0.17 -8.45 -12.04
C HIS A 4 0.71 -7.76 -10.79
N THR A 5 2.01 -7.87 -10.55
CA THR A 5 2.72 -7.16 -9.49
C THR A 5 4.06 -6.64 -10.01
N VAL A 6 4.61 -5.62 -9.36
CA VAL A 6 6.03 -5.31 -9.49
C VAL A 6 6.83 -6.48 -8.92
N GLU A 7 7.95 -6.82 -9.55
CA GLU A 7 8.80 -7.92 -9.11
C GLU A 7 9.25 -7.71 -7.66
N PHE A 8 9.18 -8.75 -6.83
CA PHE A 8 9.42 -8.72 -5.39
C PHE A 8 8.71 -7.60 -4.63
N ALA A 9 7.59 -7.11 -5.15
CA ALA A 9 6.84 -6.00 -4.59
C ALA A 9 7.65 -4.68 -4.41
N TYR A 10 8.82 -4.55 -5.04
CA TYR A 10 9.74 -3.44 -4.79
C TYR A 10 9.59 -2.29 -5.79
N GLY A 11 8.43 -1.66 -5.80
CA GLY A 11 8.18 -0.47 -6.61
C GLY A 11 6.74 0.04 -6.55
N GLY A 12 6.56 1.35 -6.52
CA GLY A 12 5.26 2.02 -6.40
C GLY A 12 4.60 2.38 -7.74
N VAL A 13 5.27 2.17 -8.89
CA VAL A 13 4.78 2.62 -10.20
C VAL A 13 3.86 1.59 -10.87
N GLY A 14 4.14 0.31 -10.68
CA GLY A 14 3.33 -0.78 -11.27
C GLY A 14 3.92 -1.37 -12.55
N THR A 15 5.21 -1.14 -12.81
CA THR A 15 5.95 -1.71 -13.94
C THR A 15 6.63 -3.01 -13.57
N ASN A 16 6.86 -3.88 -14.54
CA ASN A 16 7.60 -5.12 -14.40
C ASN A 16 8.26 -5.44 -15.74
N ALA A 17 9.59 -5.57 -15.80
CA ALA A 17 10.33 -5.79 -17.04
C ALA A 17 9.96 -7.11 -17.72
N HIS A 18 9.51 -8.12 -16.97
CA HIS A 18 9.17 -9.44 -17.50
C HIS A 18 7.72 -9.53 -18.00
N TRP A 19 6.80 -8.75 -17.40
CA TRP A 19 5.35 -8.86 -17.64
C TRP A 19 4.71 -7.57 -18.17
N GLY A 20 5.50 -6.50 -18.33
CA GLY A 20 5.02 -5.19 -18.76
C GLY A 20 4.39 -4.39 -17.61
N ALA A 21 3.39 -3.59 -17.95
CA ALA A 21 2.62 -2.80 -17.01
C ALA A 21 1.16 -2.79 -17.44
N PRO A 22 0.21 -3.05 -16.55
CA PRO A 22 -1.19 -2.89 -16.87
C PRO A 22 -1.51 -1.41 -17.09
N GLY A 23 -2.39 -1.11 -18.05
CA GLY A 23 -2.92 0.24 -18.26
C GLY A 23 -3.91 0.62 -17.17
N ASN A 24 -3.91 1.88 -16.76
CA ASN A 24 -4.91 2.40 -15.84
C ASN A 24 -6.27 2.48 -16.54
N PRO A 25 -7.33 1.85 -16.02
CA PRO A 25 -8.63 1.80 -16.69
C PRO A 25 -9.35 3.15 -16.82
N TRP A 26 -8.89 4.19 -16.11
CA TRP A 26 -9.47 5.54 -16.16
C TRP A 26 -9.02 6.38 -17.37
N ASP A 27 -7.99 5.94 -18.10
CA ASP A 27 -7.53 6.61 -19.32
C ASP A 27 -7.26 5.57 -20.39
N GLY A 28 -8.24 5.33 -21.24
CA GLY A 28 -8.15 4.35 -22.33
C GLY A 28 -7.29 4.81 -23.50
N ASP A 29 -7.05 6.10 -23.65
CA ASP A 29 -6.32 6.68 -24.78
C ASP A 29 -4.82 6.79 -24.51
N ASN A 30 -4.44 6.92 -23.23
CA ASN A 30 -3.04 7.04 -22.83
C ASN A 30 -2.68 5.96 -21.82
N HIS A 31 -1.47 5.45 -21.94
CA HIS A 31 -0.94 4.56 -20.91
C HIS A 31 -0.62 5.35 -19.65
N ARG A 32 -1.47 5.24 -18.64
CA ARG A 32 -1.25 5.78 -17.29
C ARG A 32 -0.81 4.68 -16.35
N VAL A 33 0.02 5.03 -15.38
CA VAL A 33 0.45 4.12 -14.32
C VAL A 33 -0.75 3.68 -13.45
N THR A 34 -0.68 2.47 -12.96
CA THR A 34 -1.71 1.88 -12.09
C THR A 34 -1.34 1.97 -10.61
N GLY A 35 -0.16 2.49 -10.34
CA GLY A 35 0.43 2.33 -9.02
C GLY A 35 0.86 0.89 -8.75
N GLY A 36 1.64 0.70 -7.71
CA GLY A 36 2.22 -0.59 -7.35
C GLY A 36 2.53 -0.68 -5.84
N SER A 37 3.01 -1.84 -5.47
CA SER A 37 3.35 -3.02 -6.27
C SER A 37 2.15 -3.89 -6.66
N SER A 38 1.01 -3.83 -5.97
CA SER A 38 -0.21 -4.63 -6.26
C SER A 38 -1.02 -4.05 -7.43
N SER A 39 -0.36 -3.77 -8.55
CA SER A 39 -0.91 -3.07 -9.72
C SER A 39 -2.10 -3.78 -10.36
N GLY A 40 -1.98 -5.06 -10.63
CA GLY A 40 -3.06 -5.86 -11.22
C GLY A 40 -4.25 -6.05 -10.27
N ALA A 41 -4.05 -5.98 -8.96
CA ALA A 41 -5.14 -6.02 -7.99
C ALA A 41 -6.09 -4.83 -8.20
N GLY A 42 -5.55 -3.60 -8.26
CA GLY A 42 -6.35 -2.41 -8.53
C GLY A 42 -7.08 -2.48 -9.87
N VAL A 43 -6.38 -2.87 -10.94
CA VAL A 43 -6.96 -2.97 -12.28
C VAL A 43 -8.07 -4.02 -12.35
N SER A 44 -7.88 -5.18 -11.72
CA SER A 44 -8.87 -6.27 -11.75
C SER A 44 -10.22 -5.86 -11.13
N LEU A 45 -10.21 -5.00 -10.14
CA LEU A 45 -11.42 -4.45 -9.54
C LEU A 45 -12.15 -3.49 -10.49
N CYS A 46 -11.40 -2.58 -11.12
CA CYS A 46 -11.97 -1.64 -12.10
C CYS A 46 -12.58 -2.35 -13.31
N GLN A 47 -11.96 -3.42 -13.77
CA GLN A 47 -12.45 -4.25 -14.87
C GLN A 47 -13.60 -5.19 -14.46
N GLY A 48 -13.93 -5.28 -13.18
CA GLY A 48 -14.96 -6.19 -12.68
C GLY A 48 -14.56 -7.67 -12.70
N SER A 49 -13.28 -7.99 -12.95
CA SER A 49 -12.79 -9.37 -12.97
C SER A 49 -12.54 -9.95 -11.57
N ALA A 50 -12.52 -9.11 -10.55
CA ALA A 50 -12.47 -9.47 -9.15
C ALA A 50 -13.48 -8.63 -8.32
N LEU A 51 -14.03 -9.20 -7.27
CA LEU A 51 -14.82 -8.49 -6.26
C LEU A 51 -13.93 -7.99 -5.12
N VAL A 52 -12.98 -8.82 -4.73
CA VAL A 52 -11.93 -8.53 -3.76
C VAL A 52 -10.61 -8.98 -4.37
N ALA A 53 -9.58 -8.17 -4.25
CA ALA A 53 -8.22 -8.52 -4.63
C ALA A 53 -7.29 -8.37 -3.43
N MET A 54 -6.42 -9.35 -3.23
CA MET A 54 -5.41 -9.29 -2.17
C MET A 54 -4.11 -8.72 -2.71
N GLY A 55 -3.48 -7.89 -1.91
CA GLY A 55 -2.16 -7.35 -2.15
C GLY A 55 -1.30 -7.38 -0.91
N THR A 56 -0.08 -6.87 -1.02
CA THR A 56 0.81 -6.61 0.12
C THR A 56 1.19 -5.14 0.16
N ASP A 57 1.42 -4.62 1.34
CA ASP A 57 1.76 -3.23 1.59
C ASP A 57 2.95 -3.16 2.57
N THR A 58 4.12 -2.90 2.05
CA THR A 58 5.35 -2.66 2.80
C THR A 58 5.54 -1.16 3.00
N GLY A 59 5.42 -0.39 1.92
CA GLY A 59 5.56 1.07 1.91
C GLY A 59 4.42 1.80 1.18
N GLY A 60 3.24 1.15 1.01
CA GLY A 60 2.10 1.73 0.31
C GLY A 60 1.48 0.82 -0.76
N SER A 61 2.00 -0.39 -0.95
CA SER A 61 1.73 -1.22 -2.14
C SER A 61 0.30 -1.81 -2.23
N VAL A 62 -0.57 -1.63 -1.26
CA VAL A 62 -2.04 -1.78 -1.35
C VAL A 62 -2.71 -0.43 -1.57
N ARG A 63 -2.29 0.59 -0.80
CA ARG A 63 -2.90 1.91 -0.79
C ARG A 63 -2.59 2.73 -2.04
N ILE A 64 -1.37 2.65 -2.57
CA ILE A 64 -0.96 3.36 -3.79
C ILE A 64 -1.80 2.90 -5.00
N PRO A 65 -1.84 1.60 -5.37
CA PRO A 65 -2.67 1.19 -6.49
C PRO A 65 -4.15 1.45 -6.26
N ALA A 66 -4.67 1.30 -5.05
CA ALA A 66 -6.06 1.65 -4.74
C ALA A 66 -6.34 3.12 -5.02
N SER A 67 -5.49 4.04 -4.55
CA SER A 67 -5.63 5.48 -4.78
C SER A 67 -5.59 5.84 -6.26
N VAL A 68 -4.62 5.30 -7.01
CA VAL A 68 -4.40 5.63 -8.43
C VAL A 68 -5.48 5.03 -9.34
N THR A 69 -6.10 3.93 -8.92
CA THR A 69 -7.18 3.27 -9.69
C THR A 69 -8.58 3.54 -9.14
N GLY A 70 -8.74 4.41 -8.13
CA GLY A 70 -10.04 4.80 -7.59
C GLY A 70 -10.74 3.68 -6.80
N ASN A 71 -9.99 2.84 -6.13
CA ASN A 71 -10.46 1.77 -5.27
C ASN A 71 -10.22 2.08 -3.78
N VAL A 72 -10.73 1.23 -2.91
CA VAL A 72 -10.43 1.23 -1.47
C VAL A 72 -9.32 0.22 -1.21
N GLY A 73 -8.25 0.66 -0.57
CA GLY A 73 -7.13 -0.21 -0.14
C GLY A 73 -6.98 -0.18 1.37
N LEU A 74 -7.13 -1.32 2.03
CA LEU A 74 -6.98 -1.46 3.46
C LEU A 74 -5.64 -2.11 3.80
N LYS A 75 -4.71 -1.33 4.36
CA LYS A 75 -3.52 -1.88 4.99
C LYS A 75 -3.84 -2.24 6.44
N THR A 76 -3.71 -3.51 6.79
CA THR A 76 -3.88 -3.96 8.19
C THR A 76 -2.71 -3.51 9.06
N THR A 77 -2.85 -3.64 10.37
CA THR A 77 -1.73 -3.47 11.30
C THR A 77 -0.68 -4.55 11.05
N ILE A 78 0.60 -4.20 11.12
CA ILE A 78 1.72 -5.16 10.99
C ILE A 78 1.51 -6.30 11.99
N GLY A 79 1.65 -7.54 11.51
CA GLY A 79 1.47 -8.75 12.30
C GLY A 79 0.02 -9.15 12.57
N ARG A 80 -0.98 -8.39 12.11
CA ARG A 80 -2.38 -8.76 12.29
C ARG A 80 -2.78 -9.98 11.46
N TRP A 81 -2.35 -10.02 10.21
CA TRP A 81 -2.53 -11.17 9.33
C TRP A 81 -1.19 -11.82 9.05
N SER A 82 -1.20 -13.14 8.92
CA SER A 82 0.01 -13.90 8.60
C SER A 82 0.57 -13.51 7.23
N VAL A 83 1.88 -13.41 7.15
CA VAL A 83 2.64 -13.29 5.89
C VAL A 83 3.20 -14.63 5.41
N GLU A 84 2.85 -15.73 6.08
CA GLU A 84 3.27 -17.07 5.68
C GLU A 84 2.78 -17.39 4.27
N GLY A 85 3.69 -17.87 3.41
CA GLY A 85 3.41 -18.16 2.00
C GLY A 85 3.48 -16.94 1.08
N ILE A 86 3.81 -15.76 1.59
CA ILE A 86 4.08 -14.55 0.81
C ILE A 86 5.59 -14.44 0.62
N VAL A 87 6.02 -14.22 -0.64
CA VAL A 87 7.42 -13.91 -0.95
C VAL A 87 7.75 -12.55 -0.34
N PRO A 88 8.71 -12.46 0.59
CA PRO A 88 8.94 -11.22 1.32
C PRO A 88 9.68 -10.16 0.47
N LEU A 89 9.30 -8.91 0.64
CA LEU A 89 10.16 -7.76 0.41
C LEU A 89 10.84 -7.35 1.71
N SER A 90 10.06 -7.31 2.80
CA SER A 90 10.55 -6.92 4.12
C SER A 90 9.84 -7.71 5.22
N HIS A 91 10.60 -8.49 5.97
CA HIS A 91 10.07 -9.21 7.14
C HIS A 91 9.52 -8.27 8.22
N THR A 92 10.06 -7.05 8.28
CA THR A 92 9.66 -6.04 9.26
C THR A 92 8.35 -5.35 8.90
N PHE A 93 8.09 -5.10 7.61
CA PHE A 93 7.00 -4.20 7.20
C PHE A 93 5.92 -4.85 6.34
N ASP A 94 6.16 -6.01 5.76
CA ASP A 94 5.18 -6.64 4.88
C ASP A 94 3.85 -6.88 5.59
N THR A 95 2.79 -6.42 4.95
CA THR A 95 1.45 -6.47 5.50
C THR A 95 0.47 -6.86 4.39
N PRO A 96 -0.26 -7.98 4.50
CA PRO A 96 -1.33 -8.29 3.55
C PRO A 96 -2.51 -7.33 3.74
N GLY A 97 -3.21 -7.04 2.65
CA GLY A 97 -4.42 -6.22 2.73
C GLY A 97 -5.31 -6.38 1.51
N PRO A 98 -6.64 -6.21 1.67
CA PRO A 98 -7.57 -6.26 0.57
C PRO A 98 -7.64 -4.92 -0.17
N LEU A 99 -7.86 -5.01 -1.47
CA LEU A 99 -8.36 -3.95 -2.31
C LEU A 99 -9.81 -4.30 -2.70
N THR A 100 -10.69 -3.30 -2.69
CA THR A 100 -12.11 -3.44 -3.00
C THR A 100 -12.63 -2.19 -3.70
N ARG A 101 -13.81 -2.25 -4.32
CA ARG A 101 -14.38 -1.09 -5.02
C ARG A 101 -15.03 -0.06 -4.07
N ASN A 102 -15.40 -0.48 -2.88
CA ASN A 102 -16.07 0.37 -1.89
C ASN A 102 -15.74 -0.08 -0.47
N VAL A 103 -16.10 0.74 0.53
CA VAL A 103 -15.82 0.49 1.94
C VAL A 103 -16.60 -0.72 2.46
N THR A 104 -17.84 -0.91 2.04
CA THR A 104 -18.68 -2.06 2.43
C THR A 104 -17.97 -3.38 2.11
N ASP A 105 -17.51 -3.53 0.86
CA ASP A 105 -16.78 -4.72 0.44
C ASP A 105 -15.47 -4.89 1.24
N SER A 106 -14.82 -3.78 1.63
CA SER A 106 -13.60 -3.83 2.45
C SER A 106 -13.88 -4.34 3.86
N VAL A 107 -14.97 -3.90 4.49
CA VAL A 107 -15.40 -4.37 5.81
C VAL A 107 -15.75 -5.85 5.77
N LEU A 108 -16.52 -6.27 4.77
CA LEU A 108 -16.89 -7.68 4.60
C LEU A 108 -15.67 -8.58 4.33
N ALA A 109 -14.75 -8.12 3.46
CA ALA A 109 -13.51 -8.83 3.19
C ALA A 109 -12.64 -8.95 4.45
N PHE A 110 -12.52 -7.86 5.22
CA PHE A 110 -11.80 -7.88 6.49
C PHE A 110 -12.44 -8.86 7.47
N GLY A 111 -13.74 -8.79 7.68
CA GLY A 111 -14.47 -9.68 8.60
C GLY A 111 -14.39 -11.16 8.20
N ALA A 112 -14.30 -11.45 6.90
CA ALA A 112 -14.18 -12.82 6.41
C ALA A 112 -12.76 -13.42 6.55
N ILE A 113 -11.73 -12.58 6.62
CA ILE A 113 -10.33 -13.03 6.63
C ILE A 113 -9.70 -12.90 8.02
N ASP A 114 -10.11 -11.91 8.81
CA ASP A 114 -9.47 -11.57 10.07
C ASP A 114 -9.69 -12.64 11.13
N PRO A 115 -8.63 -13.25 11.69
CA PRO A 115 -8.78 -14.35 12.64
C PRO A 115 -9.37 -13.92 14.00
N ALA A 116 -9.37 -12.63 14.30
CA ALA A 116 -9.95 -12.09 15.53
C ALA A 116 -11.44 -11.74 15.39
N HIS A 117 -11.99 -11.79 14.17
CA HIS A 117 -13.39 -11.51 13.87
C HIS A 117 -14.03 -12.73 13.22
N SER A 118 -14.91 -13.40 13.96
CA SER A 118 -15.63 -14.57 13.47
C SER A 118 -17.01 -14.24 12.88
N ASP A 119 -17.43 -12.98 12.98
CA ASP A 119 -18.75 -12.50 12.55
C ASP A 119 -18.60 -11.22 11.70
N ALA A 120 -18.52 -11.42 10.38
CA ALA A 120 -18.37 -10.33 9.41
C ALA A 120 -19.63 -9.44 9.36
N GLU A 121 -20.82 -10.01 9.62
CA GLU A 121 -22.06 -9.26 9.63
C GLU A 121 -22.12 -8.32 10.84
N ALA A 122 -21.78 -8.80 12.03
CA ALA A 122 -21.72 -7.96 13.23
C ALA A 122 -20.70 -6.82 13.07
N LEU A 123 -19.55 -7.08 12.44
CA LEU A 123 -18.57 -6.05 12.11
C LEU A 123 -19.15 -5.01 11.15
N PHE A 124 -19.82 -5.46 10.09
CA PHE A 124 -20.46 -4.58 9.12
C PHE A 124 -21.49 -3.67 9.79
N GLN A 125 -22.38 -4.23 10.60
CA GLN A 125 -23.40 -3.46 11.32
C GLN A 125 -22.78 -2.43 12.28
N SER A 126 -21.66 -2.77 12.92
CA SER A 126 -20.92 -1.85 13.78
C SER A 126 -20.34 -0.65 13.02
N VAL A 127 -19.84 -0.88 11.81
CA VAL A 127 -19.28 0.19 10.96
C VAL A 127 -20.39 1.03 10.32
N ASP A 128 -21.44 0.39 9.82
CA ASP A 128 -22.59 1.05 9.18
C ASP A 128 -23.37 1.95 10.17
N GLY A 129 -23.44 1.53 11.42
CA GLY A 129 -24.08 2.29 12.50
C GLY A 129 -23.21 3.36 13.16
N ALA A 130 -21.96 3.53 12.73
CA ALA A 130 -21.06 4.51 13.33
C ALA A 130 -21.40 5.95 12.90
N GLU A 131 -21.51 6.83 13.89
CA GLU A 131 -21.78 8.26 13.64
C GLU A 131 -20.46 9.02 13.42
N VAL A 132 -20.43 9.88 12.41
CA VAL A 132 -19.23 10.67 12.06
C VAL A 132 -18.80 11.55 13.24
N GLY A 133 -19.74 12.03 14.06
CA GLY A 133 -19.48 12.84 15.26
C GLY A 133 -18.72 12.09 16.38
N ASP A 134 -18.69 10.76 16.34
CA ASP A 134 -17.95 9.95 17.32
C ASP A 134 -16.47 9.77 16.94
N ILE A 135 -16.07 10.17 15.73
CA ILE A 135 -14.74 9.96 15.22
C ILE A 135 -13.90 11.22 15.44
N ASN A 136 -12.69 11.01 15.98
CA ASN A 136 -11.67 12.04 16.09
C ASN A 136 -10.65 11.87 14.96
N PHE A 137 -10.46 12.91 14.17
CA PHE A 137 -9.43 12.98 13.14
C PHE A 137 -8.30 13.88 13.61
N ALA A 138 -7.06 13.51 13.29
CA ALA A 138 -5.90 14.35 13.45
C ALA A 138 -5.24 14.59 12.08
N LEU A 139 -5.02 15.85 11.74
CA LEU A 139 -4.40 16.27 10.51
C LEU A 139 -2.91 16.51 10.75
N CYS A 140 -2.07 15.91 9.91
CA CYS A 140 -0.64 16.18 9.90
C CYS A 140 -0.37 17.25 8.84
N ASP A 141 0.11 18.44 9.27
CA ASP A 141 0.06 19.64 8.44
C ASP A 141 1.19 19.78 7.42
N GLU A 142 2.36 19.17 7.61
CA GLU A 142 3.52 19.56 6.80
C GLU A 142 4.01 18.47 5.83
N HIS A 143 4.33 17.30 6.33
CA HIS A 143 5.05 16.28 5.55
C HIS A 143 4.23 15.74 4.36
N PHE A 144 2.96 15.42 4.57
CA PHE A 144 2.11 14.74 3.57
C PHE A 144 1.52 15.68 2.52
N TRP A 145 1.63 16.99 2.71
CA TRP A 145 1.11 18.00 1.79
C TRP A 145 2.18 18.57 0.87
N ALA A 146 3.45 18.29 1.15
CA ALA A 146 4.54 18.73 0.32
C ALA A 146 4.53 18.00 -1.03
N GLU A 147 4.77 18.74 -2.10
CA GLU A 147 4.92 18.19 -3.46
C GLU A 147 3.67 17.46 -4.01
N CYS A 148 2.47 17.76 -3.51
CA CYS A 148 1.24 17.24 -4.08
C CYS A 148 1.00 17.75 -5.49
N SER A 149 0.59 16.86 -6.40
CA SER A 149 0.10 17.29 -7.72
C SER A 149 -1.17 18.14 -7.57
N PRO A 150 -1.40 19.09 -8.51
CA PRO A 150 -2.62 19.92 -8.49
C PRO A 150 -3.88 19.06 -8.39
N GLY A 151 -4.82 19.49 -7.55
CA GLY A 151 -6.10 18.80 -7.29
C GLY A 151 -6.07 17.75 -6.19
N ILE A 152 -4.89 17.19 -5.85
CA ILE A 152 -4.81 16.14 -4.81
C ILE A 152 -5.03 16.74 -3.41
N ALA A 153 -4.25 17.77 -3.06
CA ALA A 153 -4.37 18.42 -1.75
C ALA A 153 -5.73 19.09 -1.57
N GLU A 154 -6.25 19.71 -2.62
CA GLU A 154 -7.57 20.33 -2.65
C GLU A 154 -8.66 19.27 -2.40
N GLY A 155 -8.67 18.17 -3.13
CA GLY A 155 -9.67 17.11 -2.96
C GLY A 155 -9.68 16.51 -1.55
N VAL A 156 -8.50 16.33 -0.94
CA VAL A 156 -8.42 15.87 0.45
C VAL A 156 -8.94 16.93 1.43
N ARG A 157 -8.63 18.21 1.24
CA ARG A 157 -9.16 19.29 2.07
C ARG A 157 -10.67 19.42 1.97
N ASP A 158 -11.23 19.24 0.78
CA ASP A 158 -12.68 19.26 0.56
C ASP A 158 -13.36 18.10 1.31
N ALA A 159 -12.79 16.90 1.27
CA ALA A 159 -13.29 15.76 2.03
C ALA A 159 -13.21 16.00 3.56
N ILE A 160 -12.12 16.59 4.05
CA ILE A 160 -11.96 16.97 5.46
C ILE A 160 -13.04 18.01 5.86
N ALA A 161 -13.28 19.01 5.02
CA ALA A 161 -14.30 20.03 5.27
C ALA A 161 -15.70 19.41 5.32
N GLU A 162 -16.01 18.45 4.44
CA GLU A 162 -17.27 17.72 4.45
C GLU A 162 -17.44 16.88 5.72
N LEU A 163 -16.41 16.14 6.15
CA LEU A 163 -16.43 15.37 7.39
C LEU A 163 -16.64 16.29 8.61
N SER A 164 -15.95 17.43 8.66
CA SER A 164 -16.14 18.42 9.72
C SER A 164 -17.56 18.99 9.75
N ALA A 165 -18.12 19.29 8.58
CA ALA A 165 -19.50 19.77 8.47
C ALA A 165 -20.54 18.73 8.92
N LYS A 166 -20.20 17.43 8.82
CA LYS A 166 -21.00 16.31 9.32
C LYS A 166 -20.75 16.00 10.82
N GLY A 167 -19.95 16.80 11.50
CA GLY A 167 -19.75 16.70 12.94
C GLY A 167 -18.48 15.95 13.39
N ALA A 168 -17.62 15.56 12.47
CA ALA A 168 -16.33 14.96 12.85
C ALA A 168 -15.48 15.95 13.66
N ARG A 169 -14.83 15.43 14.70
CA ARG A 169 -13.93 16.24 15.52
C ARG A 169 -12.55 16.27 14.89
N MET A 170 -12.06 17.47 14.55
CA MET A 170 -10.78 17.68 13.88
C MET A 170 -9.75 18.24 14.87
N GLY A 171 -8.56 17.64 14.88
CA GLY A 171 -7.39 18.14 15.59
C GLY A 171 -6.18 18.17 14.66
N SER A 172 -5.04 18.61 15.17
CA SER A 172 -3.75 18.56 14.47
C SER A 172 -2.78 17.67 15.21
N VAL A 173 -1.85 17.06 14.46
CA VAL A 173 -0.75 16.26 15.00
C VAL A 173 0.54 16.60 14.25
N SER A 174 1.64 16.72 14.98
CA SER A 174 2.97 16.80 14.39
C SER A 174 3.62 15.42 14.41
N LEU A 175 4.15 14.98 13.27
CA LEU A 175 4.82 13.69 13.08
C LEU A 175 6.23 13.93 12.50
N PRO A 176 7.17 14.48 13.28
CA PRO A 176 8.53 14.74 12.79
C PRO A 176 9.24 13.47 12.31
N GLU A 177 8.86 12.32 12.85
CA GLU A 177 9.37 11.01 12.47
C GLU A 177 9.01 10.62 11.03
N ALA A 178 7.96 11.21 10.45
CA ALA A 178 7.56 10.94 9.07
C ALA A 178 8.64 11.36 8.07
N THR A 179 9.33 12.47 8.32
CA THR A 179 10.46 12.91 7.48
C THR A 179 11.63 11.95 7.59
N LEU A 180 11.97 11.54 8.80
CA LEU A 180 13.05 10.56 9.03
C LEU A 180 12.75 9.21 8.37
N ALA A 181 11.51 8.73 8.50
CA ALA A 181 11.06 7.48 7.85
C ALA A 181 11.15 7.58 6.32
N ARG A 182 10.79 8.73 5.73
CA ARG A 182 10.94 8.96 4.29
C ARG A 182 12.41 8.92 3.86
N GLU A 183 13.28 9.61 4.55
CA GLU A 183 14.72 9.65 4.25
C GLU A 183 15.34 8.26 4.32
N SER A 184 15.00 7.49 5.34
CA SER A 184 15.45 6.10 5.51
C SER A 184 14.97 5.20 4.36
N SER A 185 13.72 5.37 3.91
CA SER A 185 13.14 4.58 2.81
C SER A 185 13.75 4.95 1.45
N LEU A 186 14.06 6.23 1.19
CA LEU A 186 14.63 6.69 -0.08
C LEU A 186 16.05 6.18 -0.34
N ARG A 187 16.77 5.77 0.68
CA ARG A 187 18.13 5.22 0.59
C ARG A 187 18.17 3.69 0.53
N GLY A 188 17.12 3.06 0.02
CA GLY A 188 16.99 1.59 0.05
C GLY A 188 16.63 1.04 1.43
N GLY A 189 17.06 1.70 2.49
CA GLY A 189 16.67 1.48 3.87
C GLY A 189 16.55 0.00 4.27
N ILE A 190 15.66 -0.27 5.20
CA ILE A 190 15.36 -1.62 5.69
C ILE A 190 14.87 -2.53 4.55
N PHE A 191 14.04 -2.02 3.63
CA PHE A 191 13.47 -2.84 2.54
C PHE A 191 14.53 -3.41 1.61
N GLY A 192 15.53 -2.60 1.24
CA GLY A 192 16.63 -3.02 0.38
C GLY A 192 17.48 -4.09 1.05
N ALA A 193 17.84 -3.90 2.30
CA ALA A 193 18.67 -4.83 3.06
C ALA A 193 17.94 -6.18 3.30
N GLU A 194 16.68 -6.15 3.73
CA GLU A 194 15.90 -7.36 4.00
C GLU A 194 15.59 -8.15 2.73
N GLY A 195 15.12 -7.46 1.68
CA GLY A 195 14.80 -8.11 0.41
C GLY A 195 16.04 -8.67 -0.30
N LEU A 196 17.17 -7.94 -0.27
CA LEU A 196 18.43 -8.43 -0.81
C LEU A 196 18.92 -9.68 -0.06
N SER A 197 18.85 -9.67 1.27
CA SER A 197 19.22 -10.82 2.10
C SER A 197 18.40 -12.04 1.71
N PHE A 198 17.10 -11.90 1.49
CA PHE A 198 16.23 -12.96 1.03
C PHE A 198 16.62 -13.51 -0.35
N ILE A 199 16.93 -12.62 -1.29
CA ILE A 199 17.33 -13.03 -2.65
C ILE A 199 18.67 -13.78 -2.61
N GLU A 200 19.66 -13.29 -1.87
CA GLU A 200 20.98 -13.93 -1.77
C GLU A 200 20.92 -15.29 -1.06
N GLU A 201 20.00 -15.46 -0.13
CA GLU A 201 19.82 -16.73 0.58
C GLU A 201 19.07 -17.77 -0.28
N TYR A 202 17.95 -17.39 -0.92
CA TYR A 202 17.05 -18.36 -1.54
C TYR A 202 17.14 -18.42 -3.07
N TYR A 203 17.65 -17.37 -3.73
CA TYR A 203 17.69 -17.24 -5.18
C TYR A 203 19.01 -16.65 -5.71
N PRO A 204 20.18 -17.04 -5.19
CA PRO A 204 21.45 -16.41 -5.57
C PRO A 204 21.73 -16.48 -7.07
N GLU A 205 21.29 -17.57 -7.73
CA GLU A 205 21.50 -17.78 -9.17
C GLU A 205 20.57 -16.92 -10.05
N ARG A 206 19.61 -16.21 -9.45
CA ARG A 206 18.65 -15.39 -10.17
C ARG A 206 18.86 -13.89 -10.02
N ALA A 207 19.85 -13.46 -9.26
CA ALA A 207 20.14 -12.04 -9.04
C ALA A 207 20.34 -11.30 -10.36
N ASP A 208 21.00 -11.90 -11.35
CA ASP A 208 21.25 -11.31 -12.66
C ASP A 208 20.02 -11.28 -13.58
N THR A 209 18.92 -11.90 -13.19
CA THR A 209 17.68 -11.97 -13.99
C THR A 209 16.58 -11.04 -13.45
N LEU A 210 16.85 -10.30 -12.41
CA LEU A 210 15.88 -9.36 -11.84
C LEU A 210 15.55 -8.23 -12.82
N ASP A 211 14.36 -7.68 -12.68
CA ASP A 211 14.02 -6.39 -13.29
C ASP A 211 15.11 -5.37 -12.95
N PRO A 212 15.73 -4.70 -13.94
CA PRO A 212 16.84 -3.80 -13.68
C PRO A 212 16.53 -2.68 -12.68
N TYR A 213 15.29 -2.22 -12.64
CA TYR A 213 14.85 -1.22 -11.67
C TYR A 213 14.79 -1.79 -10.25
N VAL A 214 14.34 -3.03 -10.10
CA VAL A 214 14.28 -3.74 -8.82
C VAL A 214 15.69 -4.10 -8.36
N ALA A 215 16.54 -4.61 -9.25
CA ALA A 215 17.95 -4.91 -8.95
C ALA A 215 18.70 -3.69 -8.42
N ALA A 216 18.57 -2.54 -9.07
CA ALA A 216 19.22 -1.30 -8.64
C ALA A 216 18.80 -0.88 -7.22
N ARG A 217 17.52 -1.10 -6.86
CA ARG A 217 17.02 -0.79 -5.51
C ARG A 217 17.51 -1.78 -4.45
N PHE A 218 17.67 -3.05 -4.81
CA PHE A 218 18.29 -4.02 -3.91
C PHE A 218 19.77 -3.73 -3.70
N ASP A 219 20.48 -3.29 -4.74
CA ASP A 219 21.89 -2.92 -4.61
C ASP A 219 22.12 -1.77 -3.62
N GLU A 220 21.18 -0.82 -3.50
CA GLU A 220 21.23 0.21 -2.47
C GLU A 220 21.25 -0.40 -1.04
N GLY A 221 20.67 -1.58 -0.85
CA GLY A 221 20.67 -2.30 0.42
C GLY A 221 22.05 -2.86 0.82
N ARG A 222 22.99 -3.03 -0.13
CA ARG A 222 24.32 -3.54 0.14
C ARG A 222 25.18 -2.60 0.99
N ASP A 223 24.92 -1.32 0.90
CA ASP A 223 25.68 -0.29 1.60
C ASP A 223 25.13 -0.02 3.02
N ILE A 224 24.03 -0.66 3.38
CA ILE A 224 23.43 -0.55 4.71
C ILE A 224 24.25 -1.37 5.71
N THR A 225 24.90 -0.69 6.64
CA THR A 225 25.62 -1.41 7.72
C THR A 225 24.65 -1.99 8.74
N ALA A 226 25.08 -3.02 9.49
CA ALA A 226 24.28 -3.56 10.59
C ALA A 226 23.95 -2.47 11.64
N ILE A 227 24.83 -1.51 11.83
CA ILE A 227 24.60 -0.39 12.76
C ILE A 227 23.52 0.54 12.24
N ASP A 228 23.51 0.84 10.94
CA ASP A 228 22.50 1.72 10.32
C ASP A 228 21.15 1.04 10.27
N TYR A 229 21.12 -0.28 10.02
CA TYR A 229 19.90 -1.08 10.06
C TYR A 229 19.26 -1.13 11.45
N LEU A 230 20.05 -1.13 12.53
CA LEU A 230 19.58 -1.22 13.90
C LEU A 230 19.20 0.12 14.53
N LYS A 231 19.52 1.25 13.90
CA LYS A 231 19.18 2.60 14.36
C LYS A 231 17.84 3.07 13.84
#